data_39ba498a96d5b1c1baec835a5e41a9c8
#
_entry.id   39ba498a96d5b1c1baec835a5e41a9c8
#
_cell.length_a   1.000
_cell.length_b   1.000
_cell.length_c   1.000
_cell.angle_alpha   90.00
_cell.angle_beta   90.00
_cell.angle_gamma   90.00
#
_symmetry.space_group_name_H-M   'P 1'
#
loop_
_entity.id
_entity.type
_entity.pdbx_description
1 polymer ?
#
loop_
_entity_poly.entity_id
_entity_poly.type
_entity_poly.pdbx_seq_one_letter_code
_entity_poly.pdbx_strand_id
1 'polypeptide(L)'
;MLAMLSGERTVLGIDYDADKIAVANHNFSRNERIRFVCANVADYDLPESDVFVMNDMLHYMDYLSQERLLETCIGKLLPGGMLIIRDGDAGGTAKHRVTRFTELLSTRLLEFNKRENDLCFPTHEQFARVAERFHLEIEQRANDRFTSNMIYILRKKEVAYE
;
A
#
# COMPACT_ATOMS: atom_id res chain seq x y z
N MET A 1 7.62 9.45 11.04
CA MET A 1 8.21 10.31 9.99
C MET A 1 7.18 11.19 9.29
N LEU A 2 6.09 10.67 8.69
CA LEU A 2 5.12 11.49 7.95
C LEU A 2 4.55 12.66 8.78
N ALA A 3 4.14 12.42 10.02
CA ALA A 3 3.62 13.46 10.91
C ALA A 3 4.70 14.41 11.49
N MET A 4 5.99 14.09 11.34
CA MET A 4 7.09 14.95 11.81
C MET A 4 7.44 16.05 10.80
N LEU A 5 7.06 15.88 9.54
CA LEU A 5 7.36 16.84 8.47
C LEU A 5 6.38 18.02 8.41
N SER A 6 5.25 17.94 9.12
CA SER A 6 4.27 19.03 9.21
C SER A 6 3.45 18.89 10.49
N GLY A 7 3.20 20.02 11.15
CA GLY A 7 2.35 20.10 12.34
C GLY A 7 0.85 19.87 12.07
N GLU A 8 0.43 19.87 10.82
CA GLU A 8 -0.99 19.77 10.45
C GLU A 8 -1.41 18.38 9.95
N ARG A 9 -0.44 17.49 9.68
CA ARG A 9 -0.74 16.15 9.16
C ARG A 9 -1.31 15.25 10.24
N THR A 10 -2.40 14.57 9.90
CA THR A 10 -2.91 13.42 10.64
C THR A 10 -2.53 12.12 9.92
N VAL A 11 -2.26 11.06 10.68
CA VAL A 11 -1.86 9.77 10.13
C VAL A 11 -2.68 8.67 10.79
N LEU A 12 -3.36 7.88 9.96
CA LEU A 12 -4.00 6.63 10.35
C LEU A 12 -3.17 5.47 9.77
N GLY A 13 -2.58 4.65 10.63
CA GLY A 13 -1.92 3.42 10.24
C GLY A 13 -2.84 2.23 10.53
N ILE A 14 -2.97 1.33 9.55
CA ILE A 14 -3.79 0.12 9.66
C ILE A 14 -2.89 -1.08 9.34
N ASP A 15 -2.91 -2.08 10.21
CA ASP A 15 -2.28 -3.38 9.98
C ASP A 15 -3.14 -4.45 10.66
N TYR A 16 -3.24 -5.64 10.09
CA TYR A 16 -3.94 -6.75 10.72
C TYR A 16 -3.11 -7.42 11.83
N ASP A 17 -1.81 -7.18 11.89
CA ASP A 17 -0.87 -7.72 12.86
C ASP A 17 -0.96 -6.93 14.18
N ALA A 18 -1.55 -7.57 15.20
CA ALA A 18 -1.75 -6.96 16.50
C ALA A 18 -0.43 -6.62 17.21
N ASP A 19 0.63 -7.40 17.01
CA ASP A 19 1.94 -7.17 17.64
C ASP A 19 2.61 -5.93 17.04
N LYS A 20 2.55 -5.75 15.71
CA LYS A 20 3.03 -4.53 15.07
C LYS A 20 2.28 -3.30 15.54
N ILE A 21 0.95 -3.40 15.65
CA ILE A 21 0.13 -2.31 16.17
C ILE A 21 0.42 -2.01 17.63
N ALA A 22 0.65 -3.03 18.46
CA ALA A 22 1.07 -2.83 19.84
C ALA A 22 2.40 -2.07 19.91
N VAL A 23 3.42 -2.46 19.14
CA VAL A 23 4.71 -1.75 19.06
C VAL A 23 4.51 -0.31 18.56
N ALA A 24 3.71 -0.10 17.52
CA ALA A 24 3.45 1.23 16.98
C ALA A 24 2.77 2.14 18.01
N ASN A 25 1.84 1.59 18.79
CA ASN A 25 1.13 2.32 19.84
C ASN A 25 2.01 2.67 21.07
N HIS A 26 3.09 1.93 21.29
CA HIS A 26 4.07 2.21 22.35
C HIS A 26 5.24 3.09 21.90
N ASN A 27 5.24 3.55 20.65
CA ASN A 27 6.31 4.40 20.12
C ASN A 27 6.26 5.79 20.79
N PHE A 28 7.42 6.27 21.23
CA PHE A 28 7.57 7.59 21.90
C PHE A 28 7.21 8.78 20.98
N SER A 29 7.24 8.60 19.65
CA SER A 29 6.84 9.64 18.67
C SER A 29 5.33 9.76 18.51
N ARG A 30 4.54 8.90 19.17
CA ARG A 30 3.09 8.95 19.10
C ARG A 30 2.56 10.25 19.71
N ASN A 31 1.58 10.83 19.04
CA ASN A 31 0.83 11.99 19.51
C ASN A 31 -0.64 11.87 19.04
N GLU A 32 -1.48 12.82 19.41
CA GLU A 32 -2.92 12.81 19.10
C GLU A 32 -3.23 12.77 17.58
N ARG A 33 -2.28 13.17 16.75
CA ARG A 33 -2.43 13.16 15.28
C ARG A 33 -2.04 11.83 14.64
N ILE A 34 -1.52 10.88 15.42
CA ILE A 34 -1.10 9.57 14.92
C ILE A 34 -1.93 8.49 15.60
N ARG A 35 -2.71 7.78 14.84
CA ARG A 35 -3.55 6.67 15.29
C ARG A 35 -3.16 5.39 14.57
N PHE A 36 -3.08 4.29 15.31
CA PHE A 36 -2.88 2.96 14.73
C PHE A 36 -4.06 2.05 15.10
N VAL A 37 -4.53 1.27 14.12
CA VAL A 37 -5.70 0.38 14.26
C VAL A 37 -5.31 -1.01 13.79
N CYS A 38 -5.59 -2.01 14.62
CA CYS A 38 -5.49 -3.41 14.24
C CYS A 38 -6.78 -3.81 13.51
N ALA A 39 -6.70 -3.93 12.18
CA ALA A 39 -7.84 -4.30 11.35
C ALA A 39 -7.39 -4.85 10.00
N ASN A 40 -8.27 -5.64 9.35
CA ASN A 40 -8.12 -5.97 7.94
C ASN A 40 -8.51 -4.74 7.11
N VAL A 41 -7.60 -4.19 6.33
CA VAL A 41 -7.83 -2.99 5.53
C VAL A 41 -8.93 -3.18 4.47
N ALA A 42 -9.14 -4.42 4.00
CA ALA A 42 -10.19 -4.72 3.01
C ALA A 42 -11.60 -4.56 3.58
N ASP A 43 -11.78 -4.68 4.90
CA ASP A 43 -13.06 -4.60 5.60
C ASP A 43 -13.20 -3.30 6.40
N TYR A 44 -12.16 -2.47 6.43
CA TYR A 44 -12.14 -1.24 7.21
C TYR A 44 -12.80 -0.09 6.44
N ASP A 45 -13.68 0.67 7.10
CA ASP A 45 -14.23 1.90 6.50
C ASP A 45 -13.18 3.01 6.50
N LEU A 46 -12.50 3.13 5.35
CA LEU A 46 -11.43 4.10 5.15
C LEU A 46 -11.98 5.54 5.14
N PRO A 47 -11.39 6.47 5.90
CA PRO A 47 -11.77 7.88 5.82
C PRO A 47 -11.35 8.52 4.49
N GLU A 48 -12.01 9.59 4.10
CA GLU A 48 -11.51 10.47 3.04
C GLU A 48 -10.11 11.00 3.41
N SER A 49 -9.20 11.03 2.45
CA SER A 49 -7.80 11.33 2.70
C SER A 49 -7.13 12.01 1.51
N ASP A 50 -6.15 12.86 1.79
CA ASP A 50 -5.29 13.44 0.76
C ASP A 50 -4.32 12.41 0.17
N VAL A 51 -3.89 11.44 1.00
CA VAL A 51 -2.89 10.45 0.60
C VAL A 51 -3.20 9.10 1.22
N PHE A 52 -3.24 8.06 0.39
CA PHE A 52 -3.12 6.68 0.83
C PHE A 52 -1.72 6.16 0.52
N VAL A 53 -1.12 5.42 1.47
CA VAL A 53 0.17 4.76 1.29
C VAL A 53 0.00 3.27 1.52
N MET A 54 0.29 2.47 0.50
CA MET A 54 0.35 1.01 0.58
C MET A 54 1.80 0.57 0.49
N ASN A 55 2.26 -0.18 1.48
CA ASN A 55 3.65 -0.57 1.56
C ASN A 55 3.80 -2.06 1.79
N ASP A 56 4.29 -2.78 0.78
CA ASP A 56 4.57 -4.22 0.81
C ASP A 56 3.37 -5.05 1.31
N MET A 57 2.17 -4.79 0.78
CA MET A 57 0.95 -5.44 1.26
C MET A 57 0.07 -6.06 0.18
N LEU A 58 0.08 -5.53 -1.04
CA LEU A 58 -0.84 -6.01 -2.09
C LEU A 58 -0.55 -7.46 -2.49
N HIS A 59 0.71 -7.86 -2.51
CA HIS A 59 1.10 -9.22 -2.89
C HIS A 59 0.56 -10.33 -1.98
N TYR A 60 -0.03 -10.00 -0.83
CA TYR A 60 -0.75 -10.95 0.03
C TYR A 60 -2.22 -11.15 -0.36
N MET A 61 -2.72 -10.40 -1.34
CA MET A 61 -4.09 -10.43 -1.83
C MET A 61 -4.15 -10.99 -3.24
N ASP A 62 -5.24 -11.67 -3.61
CA ASP A 62 -5.52 -11.99 -5.00
C ASP A 62 -5.80 -10.71 -5.83
N TYR A 63 -5.70 -10.80 -7.15
CA TYR A 63 -5.86 -9.64 -8.05
C TYR A 63 -7.20 -8.93 -7.89
N LEU A 64 -8.28 -9.67 -7.66
CA LEU A 64 -9.61 -9.07 -7.50
C LEU A 64 -9.71 -8.27 -6.19
N SER A 65 -9.14 -8.80 -5.12
CA SER A 65 -9.06 -8.11 -3.82
C SER A 65 -8.17 -6.88 -3.89
N GLN A 66 -7.04 -6.96 -4.61
CA GLN A 66 -6.18 -5.81 -4.89
C GLN A 66 -6.95 -4.71 -5.62
N GLU A 67 -7.66 -5.04 -6.72
CA GLU A 67 -8.43 -4.05 -7.49
C GLU A 67 -9.52 -3.39 -6.64
N ARG A 68 -10.28 -4.17 -5.86
CA ARG A 68 -11.30 -3.63 -4.96
C ARG A 68 -10.73 -2.64 -3.93
N LEU A 69 -9.57 -2.98 -3.33
CA LEU A 69 -8.93 -2.09 -2.39
C LEU A 69 -8.45 -0.80 -3.05
N LEU A 70 -7.84 -0.90 -4.24
CA LEU A 70 -7.43 0.26 -5.03
C LEU A 70 -8.63 1.16 -5.36
N GLU A 71 -9.72 0.58 -5.84
CA GLU A 71 -10.98 1.31 -6.14
C GLU A 71 -11.54 2.01 -4.90
N THR A 72 -11.55 1.32 -3.76
CA THR A 72 -12.00 1.89 -2.48
C THR A 72 -11.15 3.09 -2.08
N CYS A 73 -9.82 2.95 -2.11
CA CYS A 73 -8.91 4.06 -1.78
C CYS A 73 -9.06 5.23 -2.75
N ILE A 74 -9.16 4.97 -4.07
CA ILE A 74 -9.36 6.02 -5.08
C ILE A 74 -10.69 6.76 -4.86
N GLY A 75 -11.75 6.05 -4.51
CA GLY A 75 -13.05 6.62 -4.18
C GLY A 75 -13.00 7.56 -2.97
N LYS A 76 -12.12 7.28 -2.01
CA LYS A 76 -11.91 8.07 -0.77
C LYS A 76 -10.81 9.13 -0.89
N LEU A 77 -10.10 9.23 -2.04
CA LEU A 77 -9.16 10.33 -2.28
C LEU A 77 -9.88 11.66 -2.46
N LEU A 78 -9.43 12.66 -1.75
CA LEU A 78 -9.83 14.05 -1.98
C LEU A 78 -9.35 14.56 -3.35
N PRO A 79 -9.93 15.63 -3.91
CA PRO A 79 -9.44 16.26 -5.13
C PRO A 79 -7.94 16.63 -5.01
N GLY A 80 -7.15 16.31 -6.03
CA GLY A 80 -5.69 16.49 -6.00
C GLY A 80 -4.93 15.48 -5.15
N GLY A 81 -5.63 14.56 -4.49
CA GLY A 81 -5.03 13.53 -3.65
C GLY A 81 -4.29 12.45 -4.44
N MET A 82 -3.52 11.62 -3.74
CA MET A 82 -2.70 10.60 -4.37
C MET A 82 -2.68 9.27 -3.61
N LEU A 83 -2.54 8.19 -4.36
CA LEU A 83 -2.27 6.86 -3.86
C LEU A 83 -0.82 6.51 -4.17
N ILE A 84 -0.03 6.21 -3.15
CA ILE A 84 1.37 5.81 -3.23
C ILE A 84 1.45 4.32 -2.90
N ILE A 85 1.93 3.52 -3.84
CA ILE A 85 2.05 2.08 -3.69
C ILE A 85 3.52 1.71 -3.81
N ARG A 86 4.06 1.02 -2.82
CA ARG A 86 5.35 0.36 -2.89
C ARG A 86 5.13 -1.14 -2.76
N ASP A 87 5.51 -1.89 -3.79
CA ASP A 87 5.40 -3.36 -3.77
C ASP A 87 6.40 -3.99 -4.75
N GLY A 88 6.56 -5.32 -4.68
CA GLY A 88 7.31 -6.07 -5.66
C GLY A 88 6.63 -6.04 -7.03
N ASP A 89 7.42 -6.00 -8.11
CA ASP A 89 6.91 -6.05 -9.49
C ASP A 89 7.04 -7.46 -10.06
N ALA A 90 5.93 -8.01 -10.57
CA ALA A 90 5.91 -9.32 -11.25
C ALA A 90 6.50 -9.26 -12.67
N GLY A 91 6.66 -8.07 -13.28
CA GLY A 91 6.97 -7.88 -14.70
C GLY A 91 8.44 -7.93 -15.11
N GLY A 92 9.39 -7.92 -14.18
CA GLY A 92 10.81 -7.93 -14.51
C GLY A 92 11.52 -9.19 -14.04
N THR A 93 12.54 -9.75 -14.74
CA THR A 93 13.47 -10.86 -14.37
C THR A 93 13.29 -11.53 -12.97
N ALA A 94 12.08 -11.48 -12.47
CA ALA A 94 11.65 -11.70 -11.09
C ALA A 94 11.65 -13.19 -10.70
N LYS A 95 11.70 -14.15 -11.67
CA LYS A 95 11.72 -15.58 -11.30
C LYS A 95 12.84 -15.95 -10.32
N HIS A 96 13.99 -15.29 -10.38
CA HIS A 96 15.09 -15.51 -9.44
C HIS A 96 15.03 -14.66 -8.16
N ARG A 97 14.23 -13.60 -8.14
CA ARG A 97 14.11 -12.69 -6.97
C ARG A 97 12.93 -13.04 -6.08
N VAL A 98 11.84 -13.52 -6.66
CA VAL A 98 10.70 -14.08 -5.92
C VAL A 98 11.15 -15.21 -5.00
N THR A 99 12.03 -16.09 -5.46
CA THR A 99 12.58 -17.18 -4.65
C THR A 99 13.33 -16.69 -3.41
N ARG A 100 14.13 -15.62 -3.52
CA ARG A 100 14.86 -15.05 -2.37
C ARG A 100 13.95 -14.30 -1.40
N PHE A 101 12.93 -13.64 -1.90
CA PHE A 101 11.96 -12.92 -1.07
C PHE A 101 11.04 -13.93 -0.35
N THR A 102 10.62 -14.99 -1.03
CA THR A 102 9.84 -16.08 -0.41
C THR A 102 10.65 -16.87 0.63
N GLU A 103 11.95 -17.09 0.42
CA GLU A 103 12.81 -17.73 1.43
C GLU A 103 12.96 -16.87 2.70
N LEU A 104 13.11 -15.56 2.56
CA LEU A 104 13.20 -14.64 3.71
C LEU A 104 11.87 -14.46 4.43
N LEU A 105 10.76 -14.52 3.70
CA LEU A 105 9.40 -14.40 4.22
C LEU A 105 8.88 -15.72 4.80
N SER A 106 9.23 -16.87 4.21
CA SER A 106 8.74 -18.19 4.63
C SER A 106 9.12 -18.51 6.06
N THR A 107 10.26 -18.05 6.55
CA THR A 107 10.67 -18.25 7.95
C THR A 107 9.82 -17.47 8.96
N ARG A 108 9.14 -16.42 8.54
CA ARG A 108 8.22 -15.63 9.39
C ARG A 108 6.74 -15.86 9.10
N LEU A 109 6.40 -16.36 7.90
CA LEU A 109 5.02 -16.59 7.44
C LEU A 109 4.50 -17.99 7.73
N LEU A 110 5.37 -18.99 7.96
CA LEU A 110 4.96 -20.36 8.28
C LEU A 110 4.13 -20.48 9.57
N GLU A 111 4.20 -19.48 10.46
CA GLU A 111 3.33 -19.41 11.64
C GLU A 111 1.97 -18.73 11.37
N PHE A 112 1.81 -17.93 10.29
CA PHE A 112 0.64 -17.08 10.05
C PHE A 112 -0.31 -17.57 8.94
N ASN A 113 0.15 -18.33 7.96
CA ASN A 113 -0.70 -18.75 6.84
C ASN A 113 -0.93 -20.26 6.82
N LYS A 114 -1.97 -20.71 7.51
CA LYS A 114 -2.60 -22.03 7.30
C LYS A 114 -3.43 -22.09 5.99
N ARG A 115 -3.30 -21.14 5.08
CA ARG A 115 -3.88 -21.15 3.74
C ARG A 115 -2.74 -20.95 2.75
N GLU A 116 -2.56 -21.93 1.87
CA GLU A 116 -1.73 -21.88 0.66
C GLU A 116 -2.26 -20.79 -0.29
N ASN A 117 -1.99 -19.53 0.02
CA ASN A 117 -2.18 -18.47 -0.96
C ASN A 117 -0.82 -18.19 -1.60
N ASP A 118 -0.67 -18.56 -2.86
CA ASP A 118 0.45 -18.11 -3.68
C ASP A 118 0.52 -16.58 -3.64
N LEU A 119 1.72 -16.03 -3.45
CA LEU A 119 1.92 -14.59 -3.47
C LEU A 119 1.55 -14.04 -4.86
N CYS A 120 0.71 -13.04 -4.89
CA CYS A 120 0.19 -12.43 -6.10
C CYS A 120 0.75 -11.01 -6.26
N PHE A 121 1.92 -10.89 -6.90
CA PHE A 121 2.56 -9.60 -7.10
C PHE A 121 1.80 -8.77 -8.14
N PRO A 122 1.50 -7.49 -7.82
CA PRO A 122 0.86 -6.59 -8.77
C PRO A 122 1.77 -6.34 -10.00
N THR A 123 1.16 -5.96 -11.11
CA THR A 123 1.86 -5.63 -12.35
C THR A 123 1.66 -4.16 -12.73
N HIS A 124 2.59 -3.63 -13.52
CA HIS A 124 2.44 -2.29 -14.09
C HIS A 124 1.13 -2.15 -14.89
N GLU A 125 0.78 -3.16 -15.69
CA GLU A 125 -0.44 -3.16 -16.51
C GLU A 125 -1.71 -3.09 -15.65
N GLN A 126 -1.71 -3.71 -14.47
CA GLN A 126 -2.82 -3.61 -13.53
C GLN A 126 -3.00 -2.17 -13.05
N PHE A 127 -1.93 -1.52 -12.60
CA PHE A 127 -1.99 -0.13 -12.17
C PHE A 127 -2.33 0.83 -13.30
N ALA A 128 -1.83 0.59 -14.51
CA ALA A 128 -2.15 1.38 -15.70
C ALA A 128 -3.65 1.30 -16.04
N ARG A 129 -4.25 0.10 -16.03
CA ARG A 129 -5.71 -0.07 -16.23
C ARG A 129 -6.54 0.65 -15.17
N VAL A 130 -6.13 0.55 -13.91
CA VAL A 130 -6.81 1.28 -12.82
C VAL A 130 -6.69 2.79 -13.01
N ALA A 131 -5.51 3.30 -13.34
CA ALA A 131 -5.29 4.71 -13.58
C ALA A 131 -6.12 5.24 -14.76
N GLU A 132 -6.18 4.49 -15.87
CA GLU A 132 -7.01 4.83 -17.03
C GLU A 132 -8.50 4.88 -16.67
N ARG A 133 -9.01 3.83 -15.99
CA ARG A 133 -10.43 3.72 -15.60
C ARG A 133 -10.90 4.87 -14.70
N PHE A 134 -10.04 5.34 -13.82
CA PHE A 134 -10.35 6.42 -12.88
C PHE A 134 -9.77 7.79 -13.28
N HIS A 135 -9.24 7.91 -14.51
CA HIS A 135 -8.65 9.15 -15.05
C HIS A 135 -7.55 9.74 -14.16
N LEU A 136 -6.70 8.85 -13.57
CA LEU A 136 -5.58 9.24 -12.74
C LEU A 136 -4.31 9.41 -13.58
N GLU A 137 -3.43 10.29 -13.12
CA GLU A 137 -2.05 10.32 -13.60
C GLU A 137 -1.26 9.24 -12.88
N ILE A 138 -0.46 8.46 -13.62
CA ILE A 138 0.40 7.42 -13.08
C ILE A 138 1.86 7.76 -13.28
N GLU A 139 2.65 7.69 -12.22
CA GLU A 139 4.09 7.80 -12.24
C GLU A 139 4.69 6.52 -11.65
N GLN A 140 5.74 5.98 -12.27
CA GLN A 140 6.47 4.82 -11.80
C GLN A 140 7.92 5.19 -11.50
N ARG A 141 8.41 4.77 -10.33
CA ARG A 141 9.82 4.97 -9.92
C ARG A 141 10.39 3.66 -9.39
N ALA A 142 11.63 3.34 -9.78
CA ALA A 142 12.39 2.29 -9.09
C ALA A 142 12.72 2.75 -7.67
N ASN A 143 12.52 1.88 -6.68
CA ASN A 143 12.79 2.22 -5.29
C ASN A 143 14.29 2.34 -5.02
N ASP A 144 15.08 1.35 -5.49
CA ASP A 144 16.55 1.37 -5.47
C ASP A 144 17.13 0.39 -6.51
N ARG A 145 18.48 0.30 -6.57
CA ARG A 145 19.18 -0.62 -7.49
C ARG A 145 19.27 -2.06 -6.96
N PHE A 146 18.90 -2.29 -5.72
CA PHE A 146 19.13 -3.56 -5.02
C PHE A 146 17.87 -4.37 -4.79
N THR A 147 16.68 -3.74 -4.81
CA THR A 147 15.38 -4.39 -4.61
C THR A 147 14.55 -4.38 -5.89
N SER A 148 13.66 -5.37 -6.03
CA SER A 148 12.67 -5.41 -7.12
C SER A 148 11.43 -4.57 -6.82
N ASN A 149 11.45 -3.82 -5.71
CA ASN A 149 10.31 -3.01 -5.33
C ASN A 149 10.21 -1.79 -6.24
N MET A 150 9.00 -1.56 -6.72
CA MET A 150 8.63 -0.38 -7.49
C MET A 150 7.75 0.52 -6.66
N ILE A 151 7.82 1.81 -6.93
CA ILE A 151 6.91 2.80 -6.36
C ILE A 151 6.03 3.29 -7.50
N TYR A 152 4.72 3.20 -7.31
CA TYR A 152 3.70 3.76 -8.17
C TYR A 152 3.01 4.90 -7.45
N ILE A 153 2.81 6.02 -8.13
CA ILE A 153 2.07 7.17 -7.63
C ILE A 153 0.92 7.41 -8.60
N LEU A 154 -0.30 7.17 -8.13
CA LEU A 154 -1.53 7.46 -8.87
C LEU A 154 -2.13 8.74 -8.30
N ARG A 155 -2.26 9.78 -9.12
CA ARG A 155 -2.71 11.10 -8.69
C ARG A 155 -4.07 11.44 -9.28
N LYS A 156 -4.99 11.83 -8.42
CA LYS A 156 -6.29 12.38 -8.81
C LYS A 156 -6.10 13.82 -9.30
N LYS A 157 -6.63 14.12 -10.48
CA LYS A 157 -6.56 15.50 -11.01
C LYS A 157 -7.30 16.48 -10.09
N GLU A 158 -6.76 17.67 -9.95
CA GLU A 158 -7.52 18.76 -9.34
C GLU A 158 -8.72 19.08 -10.24
N VAL A 159 -9.89 19.23 -9.65
CA VAL A 159 -11.04 19.76 -10.38
C VAL A 159 -10.79 21.25 -10.51
N ALA A 160 -10.44 21.70 -11.72
CA ALA A 160 -10.44 23.13 -12.00
C ALA A 160 -11.91 23.60 -11.91
N TYR A 161 -12.23 24.37 -10.89
CA TYR A 161 -13.48 25.13 -10.85
C TYR A 161 -13.31 26.32 -11.78
N GLU A 162 -13.98 26.27 -12.95
CA GLU A 162 -14.20 27.46 -13.79
C GLU A 162 -15.23 28.38 -13.14
#